data_dc20460c55a2ac7648c2a6ce5d6cce05
#
_entry.id   dc20460c55a2ac7648c2a6ce5d6cce05
#
_cell.length_a   1.000
_cell.length_b   1.000
_cell.length_c   1.000
_cell.angle_alpha   90.00
_cell.angle_beta   90.00
_cell.angle_gamma   90.00
#
_symmetry.space_group_name_H-M   'P 1'
#
loop_
_entity.id
_entity.type
_entity.pdbx_description
1 polymer ?
#
loop_
_entity_poly.entity_id
_entity_poly.type
_entity_poly.pdbx_seq_one_letter_code
_entity_poly.pdbx_strand_id
1 'polypeptide(L)'
;MYTELFAPAKSTFSWDLMNIFRIFCSLVVALPLIAQAQPAAAGSAGASSPAGHPIFVLNSLDASISVIDPVSWVEKQRIPTGKEPHHLYMTPDEKSIIVANAGADSLTFFDPKTAQVQRTVKGIIDPYHLRFSPDMKWFVTAANRLNHVDVYRWDGTNMLLAKRIATAKTPSHMWIDSKSTTAYVTMQDSDELIAVDLATQTVRWRTATGPTPADVIMTADDRFALVGLTGGDAVQVFDVSGKEPKLAKTIKTGLGAHAFRAAGDKRHVFVSNRVANTISKLDMQTLEVVSSFAVPGGPDCMDVSKDGKLLFVTARWAKKLTVVDLETRKIVRQINVGRSPHGVWTLDHAAR
;
A
#
# COMPACT_ATOMS: atom_id res chain seq x y z
N MET A 1 34.84 -34.65 19.77
CA MET A 1 35.66 -35.35 18.79
C MET A 1 34.90 -35.27 17.47
N TYR A 2 35.20 -34.40 16.69
CA TYR A 2 35.68 -34.06 15.36
C TYR A 2 35.19 -32.65 14.96
N THR A 3 36.14 -31.77 14.92
CA THR A 3 36.19 -30.46 14.27
C THR A 3 36.53 -30.64 12.79
N GLU A 4 35.95 -29.79 11.90
CA GLU A 4 36.56 -29.22 10.67
C GLU A 4 35.57 -28.21 10.11
N LEU A 5 35.81 -26.92 10.15
CA LEU A 5 36.63 -25.99 9.37
C LEU A 5 36.33 -26.02 7.86
N PHE A 6 35.61 -25.00 7.37
CA PHE A 6 35.82 -24.44 6.03
C PHE A 6 35.78 -22.92 6.07
N ALA A 7 36.91 -22.31 5.69
CA ALA A 7 37.12 -20.89 5.54
C ALA A 7 36.75 -20.45 4.12
N PRO A 8 36.39 -19.15 3.89
CA PRO A 8 36.06 -18.65 2.58
C PRO A 8 37.29 -18.23 1.78
N ALA A 9 37.29 -18.54 0.49
CA ALA A 9 38.29 -18.15 -0.49
C ALA A 9 38.16 -16.66 -0.83
N LYS A 10 39.26 -15.94 -0.70
CA LYS A 10 39.45 -14.56 -1.22
C LYS A 10 39.87 -14.68 -2.67
N SER A 11 39.19 -14.00 -3.59
CA SER A 11 39.70 -13.69 -4.91
C SER A 11 40.03 -12.19 -5.02
N THR A 12 41.34 -11.95 -5.10
CA THR A 12 41.95 -10.68 -5.46
C THR A 12 41.91 -10.54 -6.98
N PHE A 13 41.41 -9.43 -7.49
CA PHE A 13 41.63 -9.00 -8.88
C PHE A 13 42.43 -7.70 -8.87
N SER A 14 43.60 -7.79 -9.50
CA SER A 14 44.59 -6.74 -9.63
C SER A 14 44.29 -5.85 -10.85
N TRP A 15 44.53 -4.55 -10.65
CA TRP A 15 44.55 -3.55 -11.67
C TRP A 15 45.95 -3.51 -12.33
N ASP A 16 46.00 -3.55 -13.65
CA ASP A 16 47.16 -3.04 -14.37
C ASP A 16 46.77 -2.23 -15.59
N LEU A 17 47.37 -1.06 -15.63
CA LEU A 17 47.35 -0.06 -16.69
C LEU A 17 48.09 -0.57 -17.96
N MET A 18 47.65 -0.14 -19.14
CA MET A 18 48.60 0.43 -20.12
C MET A 18 47.93 1.27 -21.19
N ASN A 19 48.45 2.46 -21.35
CA ASN A 19 48.24 3.44 -22.41
C ASN A 19 48.67 2.94 -23.79
N ILE A 20 47.93 3.29 -24.86
CA ILE A 20 48.51 3.54 -26.18
C ILE A 20 47.73 4.68 -26.88
N PHE A 21 48.44 5.77 -27.09
CA PHE A 21 48.12 6.89 -27.99
C PHE A 21 48.11 6.42 -29.45
N ARG A 22 47.09 6.79 -30.20
CA ARG A 22 47.24 7.02 -31.67
C ARG A 22 46.31 8.17 -32.10
N ILE A 23 46.98 9.21 -32.55
CA ILE A 23 46.47 10.39 -33.26
C ILE A 23 46.05 9.97 -34.67
N PHE A 24 44.83 10.28 -35.08
CA PHE A 24 44.42 10.38 -36.46
C PHE A 24 43.66 11.69 -36.66
N CYS A 25 44.31 12.63 -37.39
CA CYS A 25 43.66 13.78 -37.98
C CYS A 25 42.72 13.33 -39.09
N SER A 26 41.46 13.71 -39.04
CA SER A 26 40.56 13.64 -40.20
C SER A 26 39.71 14.90 -40.27
N LEU A 27 39.77 15.54 -41.43
CA LEU A 27 39.04 16.73 -41.87
C LEU A 27 37.53 16.64 -41.51
N VAL A 28 37.04 17.66 -40.82
CA VAL A 28 35.61 17.89 -40.64
C VAL A 28 35.10 18.78 -41.78
N VAL A 29 34.31 18.19 -42.65
CA VAL A 29 33.49 18.93 -43.62
C VAL A 29 32.18 19.27 -42.90
N ALA A 30 31.96 20.54 -42.61
CA ALA A 30 30.74 21.03 -42.03
C ALA A 30 29.63 21.08 -43.09
N LEU A 31 28.64 20.21 -42.99
CA LEU A 31 27.36 20.34 -43.69
C LEU A 31 26.36 21.03 -42.73
N PRO A 32 25.54 21.96 -43.21
CA PRO A 32 24.52 22.60 -42.35
C PRO A 32 23.42 21.61 -41.98
N LEU A 33 23.25 21.35 -40.69
CA LEU A 33 22.08 20.66 -40.18
C LEU A 33 20.86 21.58 -40.34
N ILE A 34 19.96 21.24 -41.24
CA ILE A 34 18.59 21.77 -41.27
C ILE A 34 17.88 21.09 -40.10
N ALA A 35 17.63 21.83 -39.04
CA ALA A 35 16.77 21.39 -37.92
C ALA A 35 15.34 21.24 -38.48
N GLN A 36 14.91 20.01 -38.71
CA GLN A 36 13.50 19.69 -38.89
C GLN A 36 12.83 19.79 -37.51
N ALA A 37 11.99 20.79 -37.36
CA ALA A 37 11.09 20.88 -36.22
C ALA A 37 10.17 19.65 -36.23
N GLN A 38 10.33 18.74 -35.26
CA GLN A 38 9.33 17.71 -35.00
C GLN A 38 8.01 18.39 -34.61
N PRO A 39 6.88 17.98 -35.19
CA PRO A 39 5.59 18.46 -34.70
C PRO A 39 5.42 18.04 -33.26
N ALA A 40 5.12 19.00 -32.39
CA ALA A 40 4.74 18.75 -31.02
C ALA A 40 3.63 17.69 -30.99
N ALA A 41 3.88 16.60 -30.31
CA ALA A 41 2.89 15.56 -30.09
C ALA A 41 1.63 16.23 -29.52
N ALA A 42 0.53 16.12 -30.25
CA ALA A 42 -0.77 16.58 -29.81
C ALA A 42 -1.04 15.98 -28.42
N GLY A 43 -1.20 16.83 -27.43
CA GLY A 43 -1.48 16.42 -26.07
C GLY A 43 -2.73 15.55 -26.07
N SER A 44 -2.58 14.32 -25.58
CA SER A 44 -3.72 13.46 -25.28
C SER A 44 -4.68 14.24 -24.40
N ALA A 45 -5.95 14.32 -24.79
CA ALA A 45 -7.02 14.95 -24.04
C ALA A 45 -6.96 14.49 -22.60
N GLY A 46 -6.80 15.45 -21.68
CA GLY A 46 -6.42 15.17 -20.31
C GLY A 46 -7.48 14.34 -19.59
N ALA A 47 -7.03 13.28 -18.94
CA ALA A 47 -7.75 12.74 -17.81
C ALA A 47 -7.98 13.89 -16.84
N SER A 48 -9.25 14.17 -16.49
CA SER A 48 -9.62 15.23 -15.56
C SER A 48 -8.90 14.98 -14.24
N SER A 49 -8.05 15.93 -13.85
CA SER A 49 -7.40 15.91 -12.53
C SER A 49 -8.47 15.92 -11.44
N PRO A 50 -8.30 15.15 -10.35
CA PRO A 50 -9.17 15.29 -9.20
C PRO A 50 -9.09 16.72 -8.67
N ALA A 51 -10.19 17.23 -8.10
CA ALA A 51 -10.29 18.60 -7.65
C ALA A 51 -9.28 18.88 -6.54
N GLY A 52 -8.22 19.55 -6.83
CA GLY A 52 -7.35 20.38 -6.02
C GLY A 52 -6.73 19.88 -4.69
N HIS A 53 -7.15 18.77 -4.09
CA HIS A 53 -6.58 18.32 -2.81
C HIS A 53 -5.31 17.46 -3.01
N PRO A 54 -4.33 17.59 -2.11
CA PRO A 54 -3.07 16.87 -2.22
C PRO A 54 -3.23 15.35 -2.29
N ILE A 55 -2.32 14.69 -3.02
CA ILE A 55 -2.12 13.26 -2.94
C ILE A 55 -0.91 13.01 -2.03
N PHE A 56 -1.12 12.22 -0.99
CA PHE A 56 -0.11 11.87 0.00
C PHE A 56 0.50 10.50 -0.34
N VAL A 57 1.84 10.42 -0.32
CA VAL A 57 2.57 9.16 -0.55
C VAL A 57 3.60 8.97 0.56
N LEU A 58 3.52 7.87 1.30
CA LEU A 58 4.48 7.52 2.34
C LEU A 58 5.78 7.00 1.74
N ASN A 59 6.90 7.46 2.25
CA ASN A 59 8.24 7.00 1.90
C ASN A 59 8.85 6.28 3.10
N SER A 60 8.62 4.97 3.23
CA SER A 60 8.92 4.21 4.45
C SER A 60 10.40 4.23 4.83
N LEU A 61 11.31 4.16 3.84
CA LEU A 61 12.76 4.19 4.07
C LEU A 61 13.36 5.60 4.17
N ASP A 62 12.55 6.65 3.95
CA ASP A 62 13.00 8.06 4.06
C ASP A 62 12.35 8.79 5.24
N ALA A 63 11.57 8.10 6.07
CA ALA A 63 10.84 8.68 7.19
C ALA A 63 10.14 10.00 6.80
N SER A 64 9.42 9.98 5.68
CA SER A 64 8.78 11.17 5.11
C SER A 64 7.50 10.85 4.38
N ILE A 65 6.71 11.88 4.12
CA ILE A 65 5.55 11.85 3.24
C ILE A 65 5.75 12.84 2.09
N SER A 66 5.55 12.37 0.86
CA SER A 66 5.51 13.22 -0.34
C SER A 66 4.10 13.78 -0.52
N VAL A 67 4.01 15.08 -0.76
CA VAL A 67 2.77 15.79 -1.05
C VAL A 67 2.76 16.17 -2.53
N ILE A 68 1.89 15.51 -3.29
CA ILE A 68 1.79 15.67 -4.74
C ILE A 68 0.62 16.57 -5.08
N ASP A 69 0.87 17.55 -5.92
CA ASP A 69 -0.17 18.40 -6.49
C ASP A 69 -0.88 17.67 -7.64
N PRO A 70 -2.20 17.45 -7.55
CA PRO A 70 -2.93 16.66 -8.56
C PRO A 70 -3.16 17.40 -9.88
N VAL A 71 -2.89 18.72 -9.94
CA VAL A 71 -3.03 19.53 -11.18
C VAL A 71 -1.72 19.51 -11.97
N SER A 72 -0.62 19.88 -11.33
CA SER A 72 0.70 19.93 -11.96
C SER A 72 1.44 18.58 -11.98
N TRP A 73 0.98 17.61 -11.20
CA TRP A 73 1.61 16.28 -11.06
C TRP A 73 3.06 16.31 -10.58
N VAL A 74 3.39 17.27 -9.72
CA VAL A 74 4.72 17.39 -9.12
C VAL A 74 4.66 17.26 -7.61
N GLU A 75 5.73 16.73 -7.02
CA GLU A 75 5.94 16.78 -5.58
C GLU A 75 6.19 18.23 -5.15
N LYS A 76 5.23 18.84 -4.46
CA LYS A 76 5.36 20.21 -3.97
C LYS A 76 6.12 20.29 -2.66
N GLN A 77 6.01 19.24 -1.85
CA GLN A 77 6.57 19.21 -0.52
C GLN A 77 6.91 17.79 -0.10
N ARG A 78 7.98 17.63 0.67
CA ARG A 78 8.31 16.41 1.37
C ARG A 78 8.43 16.72 2.85
N ILE A 79 7.55 16.13 3.65
CA ILE A 79 7.41 16.42 5.07
C ILE A 79 8.02 15.27 5.88
N PRO A 80 8.92 15.54 6.84
CA PRO A 80 9.41 14.49 7.74
C PRO A 80 8.27 13.89 8.60
N THR A 81 8.37 12.59 8.87
CA THR A 81 7.50 11.84 9.78
C THR A 81 8.34 11.15 10.85
N GLY A 82 7.74 10.28 11.65
CA GLY A 82 8.50 9.31 12.44
C GLY A 82 9.16 8.25 11.55
N LYS A 83 10.04 7.42 12.13
CA LYS A 83 10.70 6.32 11.43
C LYS A 83 9.68 5.31 10.91
N GLU A 84 9.95 4.76 9.72
CA GLU A 84 9.15 3.73 9.05
C GLU A 84 7.66 4.09 8.98
N PRO A 85 7.28 5.22 8.35
CA PRO A 85 5.88 5.48 8.07
C PRO A 85 5.39 4.39 7.10
N HIS A 86 4.44 3.56 7.55
CA HIS A 86 4.04 2.37 6.80
C HIS A 86 2.65 2.52 6.19
N HIS A 87 1.65 2.76 7.01
CA HIS A 87 0.29 2.97 6.55
C HIS A 87 -0.24 4.36 6.89
N LEU A 88 -1.19 4.83 6.10
CA LEU A 88 -1.95 6.03 6.38
C LEU A 88 -3.43 5.78 6.14
N TYR A 89 -4.25 6.42 6.96
CA TYR A 89 -5.70 6.37 6.85
C TYR A 89 -6.32 7.73 7.17
N MET A 90 -7.39 8.04 6.44
CA MET A 90 -8.26 9.16 6.78
C MET A 90 -9.07 8.81 8.04
N THR A 91 -9.22 9.76 8.96
CA THR A 91 -10.23 9.64 10.02
C THR A 91 -11.63 9.56 9.39
N PRO A 92 -12.59 8.82 9.99
CA PRO A 92 -13.92 8.69 9.40
C PRO A 92 -14.68 10.00 9.24
N ASP A 93 -14.31 11.05 9.99
CA ASP A 93 -14.82 12.42 9.84
C ASP A 93 -14.06 13.26 8.80
N GLU A 94 -13.11 12.65 8.10
CA GLU A 94 -12.26 13.24 7.05
C GLU A 94 -11.48 14.51 7.46
N LYS A 95 -11.30 14.74 8.77
CA LYS A 95 -10.55 15.92 9.26
C LYS A 95 -9.06 15.71 9.34
N SER A 96 -8.60 14.45 9.35
CA SER A 96 -7.18 14.12 9.46
C SER A 96 -6.79 12.92 8.63
N ILE A 97 -5.59 12.97 8.03
CA ILE A 97 -4.87 11.78 7.60
C ILE A 97 -3.91 11.38 8.73
N ILE A 98 -4.00 10.15 9.17
CA ILE A 98 -3.12 9.57 10.20
C ILE A 98 -2.05 8.74 9.53
N VAL A 99 -0.80 9.04 9.84
CA VAL A 99 0.38 8.27 9.41
C VAL A 99 0.86 7.44 10.58
N ALA A 100 0.93 6.13 10.40
CA ALA A 100 1.50 5.20 11.35
C ALA A 100 3.02 5.12 11.18
N ASN A 101 3.76 5.58 12.19
CA ASN A 101 5.23 5.56 12.21
C ASN A 101 5.68 4.33 13.00
N ALA A 102 5.74 3.17 12.34
CA ALA A 102 5.96 1.88 12.99
C ALA A 102 7.31 1.83 13.76
N GLY A 103 8.38 2.41 13.19
CA GLY A 103 9.70 2.46 13.82
C GLY A 103 9.89 3.58 14.84
N ALA A 104 8.85 4.36 15.16
CA ALA A 104 8.90 5.48 16.08
C ALA A 104 7.79 5.46 17.13
N ASP A 105 7.02 4.37 17.23
CA ASP A 105 5.94 4.19 18.21
C ASP A 105 5.00 5.40 18.30
N SER A 106 4.57 5.90 17.14
CA SER A 106 3.81 7.15 17.09
C SER A 106 2.89 7.22 15.87
N LEU A 107 1.91 8.11 15.97
CA LEU A 107 1.04 8.51 14.88
C LEU A 107 1.23 10.00 14.60
N THR A 108 1.31 10.39 13.33
CA THR A 108 1.31 11.79 12.92
C THR A 108 0.02 12.11 12.19
N PHE A 109 -0.67 13.17 12.61
CA PHE A 109 -1.92 13.63 12.03
C PHE A 109 -1.63 14.82 11.11
N PHE A 110 -2.16 14.75 9.89
CA PHE A 110 -2.06 15.81 8.90
C PHE A 110 -3.43 16.31 8.50
N ASP A 111 -3.53 17.60 8.23
CA ASP A 111 -4.70 18.18 7.56
C ASP A 111 -4.72 17.68 6.09
N PRO A 112 -5.81 17.02 5.65
CA PRO A 112 -5.85 16.41 4.31
C PRO A 112 -5.95 17.44 3.18
N LYS A 113 -6.25 18.72 3.48
CA LYS A 113 -6.39 19.80 2.49
C LYS A 113 -5.11 20.60 2.33
N THR A 114 -4.42 20.84 3.44
CA THR A 114 -3.25 21.73 3.48
C THR A 114 -1.92 21.00 3.65
N ALA A 115 -1.95 19.72 3.98
CA ALA A 115 -0.78 18.90 4.36
C ALA A 115 -0.05 19.38 5.62
N GLN A 116 -0.63 20.29 6.41
CA GLN A 116 -0.01 20.73 7.65
C GLN A 116 -0.09 19.64 8.72
N VAL A 117 0.98 19.48 9.49
CA VAL A 117 0.99 18.61 10.66
C VAL A 117 0.07 19.21 11.72
N GLN A 118 -0.95 18.48 12.13
CA GLN A 118 -1.87 18.88 13.20
C GLN A 118 -1.34 18.51 14.58
N ARG A 119 -0.84 17.27 14.73
CA ARG A 119 -0.27 16.76 15.98
C ARG A 119 0.47 15.44 15.77
N THR A 120 1.27 15.05 16.76
CA THR A 120 1.88 13.72 16.87
C THR A 120 1.48 13.09 18.19
N VAL A 121 0.96 11.86 18.15
CA VAL A 121 0.63 11.04 19.32
C VAL A 121 1.71 10.00 19.50
N LYS A 122 2.38 9.99 20.63
CA LYS A 122 3.42 9.01 21.01
C LYS A 122 2.81 7.88 21.84
N GLY A 123 3.53 6.75 21.94
CA GLY A 123 3.13 5.62 22.79
C GLY A 123 2.13 4.66 22.11
N ILE A 124 1.88 4.83 20.82
CA ILE A 124 1.21 3.81 20.02
C ILE A 124 2.31 2.88 19.51
N ILE A 125 2.40 1.71 20.10
CA ILE A 125 3.56 0.82 19.95
C ILE A 125 3.52 0.06 18.64
N ASP A 126 4.60 0.15 17.84
CA ASP A 126 4.79 -0.56 16.56
C ASP A 126 3.55 -0.51 15.64
N PRO A 127 2.97 0.68 15.36
CA PRO A 127 1.74 0.78 14.57
C PRO A 127 2.05 0.51 13.09
N TYR A 128 2.09 -0.76 12.70
CA TYR A 128 2.35 -1.13 11.31
C TYR A 128 1.14 -0.85 10.42
N HIS A 129 -0.03 -1.31 10.84
CA HIS A 129 -1.32 -1.03 10.20
C HIS A 129 -2.30 -0.47 11.22
N LEU A 130 -3.27 0.29 10.76
CA LEU A 130 -4.27 0.95 11.61
C LEU A 130 -5.63 1.03 10.92
N ARG A 131 -6.70 1.00 11.71
CA ARG A 131 -8.05 1.23 11.20
C ARG A 131 -8.99 1.72 12.30
N PHE A 132 -9.89 2.63 11.93
CA PHE A 132 -11.05 2.96 12.75
C PHE A 132 -12.21 2.02 12.45
N SER A 133 -13.02 1.73 13.45
CA SER A 133 -14.35 1.16 13.23
C SER A 133 -15.25 2.20 12.55
N PRO A 134 -16.21 1.78 11.67
CA PRO A 134 -17.14 2.71 11.03
C PRO A 134 -17.91 3.61 11.98
N ASP A 135 -18.25 3.13 13.19
CA ASP A 135 -18.93 3.90 14.25
C ASP A 135 -17.98 4.82 15.06
N MET A 136 -16.70 4.86 14.71
CA MET A 136 -15.63 5.65 15.34
C MET A 136 -15.38 5.36 16.83
N LYS A 137 -15.95 4.30 17.40
CA LYS A 137 -15.72 3.98 18.82
C LYS A 137 -14.39 3.29 19.07
N TRP A 138 -13.90 2.56 18.06
CA TRP A 138 -12.70 1.74 18.16
C TRP A 138 -11.65 2.21 17.16
N PHE A 139 -10.40 2.18 17.62
CA PHE A 139 -9.23 2.31 16.80
C PHE A 139 -8.36 1.08 17.06
N VAL A 140 -7.94 0.39 15.99
CA VAL A 140 -7.19 -0.86 16.10
C VAL A 140 -5.86 -0.69 15.38
N THR A 141 -4.77 -1.18 15.98
CA THR A 141 -3.45 -1.24 15.36
C THR A 141 -2.90 -2.66 15.37
N ALA A 142 -2.16 -3.03 14.33
CA ALA A 142 -1.37 -4.25 14.28
C ALA A 142 0.09 -3.88 14.54
N ALA A 143 0.70 -4.51 15.55
CA ALA A 143 2.11 -4.38 15.90
C ALA A 143 2.88 -5.54 15.27
N ASN A 144 3.37 -5.31 14.06
CA ASN A 144 3.88 -6.33 13.16
C ASN A 144 5.12 -7.06 13.74
N ARG A 145 6.06 -6.31 14.33
CA ARG A 145 7.29 -6.86 14.91
C ARG A 145 7.12 -7.42 16.32
N LEU A 146 6.08 -6.99 17.02
CA LEU A 146 5.85 -7.32 18.43
C LEU A 146 4.73 -8.34 18.64
N ASN A 147 4.12 -8.84 17.56
CA ASN A 147 3.15 -9.93 17.56
C ASN A 147 1.93 -9.64 18.48
N HIS A 148 1.35 -8.45 18.35
CA HIS A 148 0.10 -8.14 19.04
C HIS A 148 -0.80 -7.22 18.22
N VAL A 149 -2.08 -7.24 18.57
CA VAL A 149 -3.08 -6.30 18.08
C VAL A 149 -3.52 -5.47 19.27
N ASP A 150 -3.46 -4.14 19.13
CA ASP A 150 -3.96 -3.22 20.15
C ASP A 150 -5.33 -2.67 19.75
N VAL A 151 -6.27 -2.75 20.66
CA VAL A 151 -7.62 -2.19 20.54
C VAL A 151 -7.73 -0.99 21.46
N TYR A 152 -8.01 0.18 20.89
CA TYR A 152 -8.18 1.43 21.61
C TYR A 152 -9.64 1.89 21.54
N ARG A 153 -10.12 2.52 22.60
CA ARG A 153 -11.32 3.36 22.56
C ARG A 153 -10.93 4.73 22.01
N TRP A 154 -11.74 5.22 21.09
CA TRP A 154 -11.61 6.58 20.57
C TRP A 154 -12.67 7.48 21.19
N ASP A 155 -12.27 8.60 21.81
CA ASP A 155 -13.18 9.56 22.43
C ASP A 155 -13.40 10.83 21.58
N GLY A 156 -12.97 10.79 20.30
CA GLY A 156 -12.97 11.94 19.38
C GLY A 156 -11.64 12.71 19.36
N THR A 157 -10.75 12.47 20.33
CA THR A 157 -9.46 13.14 20.46
C THR A 157 -8.34 12.17 20.84
N ASN A 158 -8.58 11.31 21.81
CA ASN A 158 -7.57 10.43 22.40
C ASN A 158 -7.82 8.96 22.05
N MET A 159 -6.73 8.21 21.99
CA MET A 159 -6.70 6.76 21.85
C MET A 159 -6.39 6.16 23.21
N LEU A 160 -7.40 5.60 23.88
CA LEU A 160 -7.26 4.96 25.18
C LEU A 160 -7.14 3.45 24.99
N LEU A 161 -5.98 2.87 25.29
CA LEU A 161 -5.75 1.43 25.13
C LEU A 161 -6.77 0.66 26.00
N ALA A 162 -7.67 -0.07 25.33
CA ALA A 162 -8.64 -0.94 25.99
C ALA A 162 -8.03 -2.33 26.21
N LYS A 163 -7.30 -2.85 25.22
CA LYS A 163 -6.71 -4.18 25.31
C LYS A 163 -5.53 -4.32 24.35
N ARG A 164 -4.48 -4.99 24.81
CA ARG A 164 -3.44 -5.60 23.99
C ARG A 164 -3.68 -7.09 23.87
N ILE A 165 -3.79 -7.59 22.64
CA ILE A 165 -4.09 -8.99 22.33
C ILE A 165 -2.82 -9.60 21.73
N ALA A 166 -2.19 -10.54 22.44
CA ALA A 166 -1.08 -11.31 21.89
C ALA A 166 -1.57 -12.19 20.73
N THR A 167 -0.83 -12.19 19.64
CA THR A 167 -1.18 -12.92 18.42
C THR A 167 -0.08 -13.90 18.00
N ALA A 168 -0.32 -14.64 16.92
CA ALA A 168 0.72 -15.33 16.17
C ALA A 168 1.65 -14.31 15.49
N LYS A 169 2.66 -14.80 14.74
CA LYS A 169 3.71 -13.95 14.17
C LYS A 169 3.19 -13.00 13.10
N THR A 170 3.67 -11.76 13.19
CA THR A 170 3.57 -10.74 12.16
C THR A 170 2.13 -10.37 11.82
N PRO A 171 1.31 -9.87 12.81
CA PRO A 171 0.04 -9.26 12.48
C PRO A 171 0.28 -8.12 11.48
N SER A 172 -0.42 -8.16 10.34
CA SER A 172 -0.14 -7.32 9.20
C SER A 172 -1.30 -6.34 8.95
N HIS A 173 -2.14 -6.63 7.98
CA HIS A 173 -3.25 -5.75 7.64
C HIS A 173 -4.55 -6.18 8.32
N MET A 174 -5.53 -5.28 8.32
CA MET A 174 -6.81 -5.56 8.93
C MET A 174 -7.97 -4.88 8.20
N TRP A 175 -9.13 -5.45 8.38
CA TRP A 175 -10.42 -4.85 8.03
C TRP A 175 -11.37 -4.91 9.22
N ILE A 176 -12.23 -3.92 9.36
CA ILE A 176 -13.30 -3.94 10.36
C ILE A 176 -14.63 -3.99 9.61
N ASP A 177 -15.53 -4.87 10.04
CA ASP A 177 -16.85 -5.05 9.43
C ASP A 177 -17.69 -3.76 9.47
N SER A 178 -18.71 -3.67 8.60
CA SER A 178 -19.59 -2.50 8.51
C SER A 178 -20.36 -2.22 9.78
N LYS A 179 -20.53 -3.24 10.64
CA LYS A 179 -21.25 -3.18 11.91
C LYS A 179 -20.36 -2.73 13.08
N SER A 180 -19.06 -2.52 12.85
CA SER A 180 -18.10 -2.17 13.90
C SER A 180 -17.97 -3.22 15.01
N THR A 181 -18.17 -4.49 14.67
CA THR A 181 -18.19 -5.59 15.66
C THR A 181 -16.95 -6.45 15.63
N THR A 182 -16.33 -6.62 14.47
CA THR A 182 -15.23 -7.57 14.25
C THR A 182 -14.10 -6.95 13.45
N ALA A 183 -12.88 -7.08 13.95
CA ALA A 183 -11.66 -6.81 13.19
C ALA A 183 -11.07 -8.13 12.68
N TYR A 184 -10.90 -8.24 11.36
CA TYR A 184 -10.22 -9.34 10.70
C TYR A 184 -8.77 -8.93 10.49
N VAL A 185 -7.82 -9.75 10.97
CA VAL A 185 -6.38 -9.42 10.93
C VAL A 185 -5.60 -10.59 10.36
N THR A 186 -4.74 -10.32 9.38
CA THR A 186 -3.84 -11.31 8.79
C THR A 186 -2.57 -11.47 9.63
N MET A 187 -2.09 -12.70 9.78
CA MET A 187 -0.83 -13.06 10.45
C MET A 187 0.16 -13.53 9.38
N GLN A 188 0.98 -12.62 8.89
CA GLN A 188 1.77 -12.81 7.68
C GLN A 188 2.78 -13.97 7.76
N ASP A 189 3.50 -14.12 8.88
CA ASP A 189 4.52 -15.17 9.06
C ASP A 189 3.97 -16.41 9.76
N SER A 190 2.66 -16.47 9.97
CA SER A 190 1.98 -17.65 10.57
C SER A 190 0.92 -18.23 9.65
N ASP A 191 0.73 -17.64 8.46
CA ASP A 191 -0.24 -18.09 7.46
C ASP A 191 -1.66 -18.25 8.04
N GLU A 192 -2.11 -17.22 8.80
CA GLU A 192 -3.40 -17.23 9.48
C GLU A 192 -4.22 -15.95 9.21
N LEU A 193 -5.54 -16.08 9.29
CA LEU A 193 -6.49 -15.00 9.46
C LEU A 193 -7.17 -15.17 10.82
N ILE A 194 -7.25 -14.09 11.60
CA ILE A 194 -8.00 -14.09 12.87
C ILE A 194 -9.16 -13.10 12.83
N ALA A 195 -10.20 -13.36 13.61
CA ALA A 195 -11.26 -12.40 13.88
C ALA A 195 -11.22 -12.01 15.37
N VAL A 196 -11.16 -10.70 15.61
CA VAL A 196 -11.19 -10.09 16.94
C VAL A 196 -12.56 -9.46 17.17
N ASP A 197 -13.24 -9.86 18.22
CA ASP A 197 -14.46 -9.21 18.70
C ASP A 197 -14.09 -7.88 19.38
N LEU A 198 -14.62 -6.78 18.88
CA LEU A 198 -14.27 -5.45 19.38
C LEU A 198 -14.96 -5.11 20.71
N ALA A 199 -16.11 -5.70 21.01
CA ALA A 199 -16.82 -5.44 22.26
C ALA A 199 -16.14 -6.14 23.43
N THR A 200 -15.72 -7.39 23.25
CA THR A 200 -15.05 -8.20 24.30
C THR A 200 -13.53 -8.12 24.25
N GLN A 201 -12.96 -7.62 23.16
CA GLN A 201 -11.53 -7.58 22.86
C GLN A 201 -10.86 -8.96 22.96
N THR A 202 -11.51 -9.97 22.39
CA THR A 202 -11.03 -11.36 22.36
C THR A 202 -10.99 -11.91 20.93
N VAL A 203 -10.12 -12.87 20.69
CA VAL A 203 -10.09 -13.59 19.41
C VAL A 203 -11.29 -14.55 19.37
N ARG A 204 -12.17 -14.38 18.40
CA ARG A 204 -13.36 -15.23 18.18
C ARG A 204 -12.99 -16.55 17.54
N TRP A 205 -12.16 -16.50 16.51
CA TRP A 205 -11.67 -17.67 15.77
C TRP A 205 -10.35 -17.37 15.06
N ARG A 206 -9.69 -18.43 14.63
CA ARG A 206 -8.49 -18.43 13.78
C ARG A 206 -8.69 -19.42 12.67
N THR A 207 -8.17 -19.13 11.49
CA THR A 207 -8.16 -20.08 10.36
C THR A 207 -6.85 -19.98 9.60
N ALA A 208 -6.39 -21.13 9.09
CA ALA A 208 -5.22 -21.16 8.22
C ALA A 208 -5.54 -20.52 6.86
N THR A 209 -4.56 -19.85 6.30
CA THR A 209 -4.57 -19.31 4.94
C THR A 209 -3.50 -19.98 4.08
N GLY A 210 -3.40 -19.59 2.81
CA GLY A 210 -2.21 -19.81 2.01
C GLY A 210 -1.05 -18.92 2.45
N PRO A 211 0.11 -18.99 1.76
CA PRO A 211 1.37 -18.43 2.24
C PRO A 211 1.37 -16.89 2.27
N THR A 212 1.87 -16.36 3.36
CA THR A 212 2.16 -14.94 3.60
C THR A 212 0.94 -14.05 3.31
N PRO A 213 -0.19 -14.22 4.04
CA PRO A 213 -1.37 -13.36 3.87
C PRO A 213 -1.01 -11.91 4.21
N ALA A 214 -1.30 -10.98 3.30
CA ALA A 214 -1.04 -9.56 3.52
C ALA A 214 -2.33 -8.81 3.84
N ASP A 215 -3.00 -8.26 2.84
CA ASP A 215 -4.20 -7.46 3.08
C ASP A 215 -5.47 -8.31 3.14
N VAL A 216 -6.48 -7.77 3.79
CA VAL A 216 -7.83 -8.34 3.87
C VAL A 216 -8.87 -7.27 3.61
N ILE A 217 -9.90 -7.60 2.83
CA ILE A 217 -11.06 -6.74 2.59
C ILE A 217 -12.35 -7.57 2.64
N MET A 218 -13.44 -6.93 3.07
CA MET A 218 -14.75 -7.58 3.10
C MET A 218 -15.58 -7.22 1.86
N THR A 219 -16.47 -8.13 1.47
CA THR A 219 -17.57 -7.80 0.58
C THR A 219 -18.54 -6.82 1.24
N ALA A 220 -19.29 -6.05 0.44
CA ALA A 220 -20.17 -5.00 0.95
C ALA A 220 -21.29 -5.50 1.90
N ASP A 221 -21.61 -6.79 1.86
CA ASP A 221 -22.56 -7.47 2.74
C ASP A 221 -21.90 -8.10 3.98
N ASP A 222 -20.60 -7.90 4.18
CA ASP A 222 -19.77 -8.52 5.25
C ASP A 222 -19.78 -10.06 5.26
N ARG A 223 -20.17 -10.70 4.15
CA ARG A 223 -20.24 -12.15 4.09
C ARG A 223 -18.89 -12.79 3.82
N PHE A 224 -18.11 -12.21 2.93
CA PHE A 224 -16.84 -12.79 2.51
C PHE A 224 -15.66 -11.89 2.90
N ALA A 225 -14.63 -12.52 3.48
CA ALA A 225 -13.32 -11.93 3.66
C ALA A 225 -12.40 -12.39 2.51
N LEU A 226 -11.87 -11.44 1.75
CA LEU A 226 -10.90 -11.68 0.69
C LEU A 226 -9.51 -11.41 1.25
N VAL A 227 -8.60 -12.39 1.15
CA VAL A 227 -7.24 -12.33 1.69
C VAL A 227 -6.22 -12.45 0.56
N GLY A 228 -5.37 -11.45 0.41
CA GLY A 228 -4.28 -11.45 -0.58
C GLY A 228 -3.07 -12.24 -0.09
N LEU A 229 -2.59 -13.20 -0.91
CA LEU A 229 -1.44 -14.03 -0.57
C LEU A 229 -0.17 -13.51 -1.22
N THR A 230 0.62 -12.74 -0.48
CA THR A 230 1.87 -12.16 -1.02
C THR A 230 2.93 -13.24 -1.31
N GLY A 231 2.93 -14.35 -0.59
CA GLY A 231 3.78 -15.51 -0.85
C GLY A 231 3.26 -16.42 -1.98
N GLY A 232 2.12 -16.09 -2.58
CA GLY A 232 1.48 -16.86 -3.64
C GLY A 232 1.05 -16.00 -4.84
N ASP A 233 0.11 -16.53 -5.63
CA ASP A 233 -0.43 -15.89 -6.83
C ASP A 233 -1.96 -15.75 -6.79
N ALA A 234 -2.54 -15.73 -5.59
CA ALA A 234 -3.97 -15.84 -5.41
C ALA A 234 -4.53 -14.94 -4.30
N VAL A 235 -5.83 -14.73 -4.38
CA VAL A 235 -6.69 -14.24 -3.31
C VAL A 235 -7.54 -15.41 -2.80
N GLN A 236 -7.53 -15.65 -1.49
CA GLN A 236 -8.44 -16.59 -0.85
C GLN A 236 -9.67 -15.86 -0.34
N VAL A 237 -10.83 -16.49 -0.52
CA VAL A 237 -12.14 -15.97 -0.11
C VAL A 237 -12.70 -16.88 0.98
N PHE A 238 -12.92 -16.30 2.16
CA PHE A 238 -13.51 -17.02 3.30
C PHE A 238 -14.94 -16.55 3.52
N ASP A 239 -15.90 -17.48 3.57
CA ASP A 239 -17.26 -17.21 4.06
C ASP A 239 -17.19 -17.13 5.59
N VAL A 240 -17.41 -15.93 6.12
CA VAL A 240 -17.33 -15.60 7.56
C VAL A 240 -18.70 -15.34 8.18
N SER A 241 -19.80 -15.63 7.45
CA SER A 241 -21.17 -15.44 7.94
C SER A 241 -21.57 -16.44 9.05
N GLY A 242 -20.84 -17.55 9.17
CA GLY A 242 -21.07 -18.58 10.18
C GLY A 242 -20.29 -18.33 11.48
N LYS A 243 -20.37 -19.29 12.41
CA LYS A 243 -19.56 -19.27 13.65
C LYS A 243 -18.07 -19.47 13.38
N GLU A 244 -17.74 -20.28 12.40
CA GLU A 244 -16.39 -20.59 11.96
C GLU A 244 -16.25 -20.22 10.49
N PRO A 245 -15.10 -19.67 10.07
CA PRO A 245 -14.83 -19.31 8.69
C PRO A 245 -14.66 -20.55 7.83
N LYS A 246 -15.08 -20.47 6.55
CA LYS A 246 -14.91 -21.53 5.57
C LYS A 246 -14.25 -20.98 4.32
N LEU A 247 -13.20 -21.64 3.84
CA LEU A 247 -12.62 -21.30 2.53
C LEU A 247 -13.67 -21.60 1.45
N ALA A 248 -14.17 -20.57 0.81
CA ALA A 248 -15.20 -20.66 -0.22
C ALA A 248 -14.60 -20.75 -1.63
N LYS A 249 -13.52 -20.00 -1.89
CA LYS A 249 -12.88 -19.94 -3.22
C LYS A 249 -11.42 -19.51 -3.11
N THR A 250 -10.59 -19.93 -4.05
CA THR A 250 -9.27 -19.38 -4.32
C THR A 250 -9.28 -18.79 -5.72
N ILE A 251 -8.99 -17.51 -5.83
CA ILE A 251 -9.01 -16.74 -7.08
C ILE A 251 -7.57 -16.48 -7.51
N LYS A 252 -7.18 -17.03 -8.66
CA LYS A 252 -5.85 -16.76 -9.22
C LYS A 252 -5.79 -15.34 -9.76
N THR A 253 -4.79 -14.54 -9.31
CA THR A 253 -4.62 -13.13 -9.71
C THR A 253 -3.26 -12.91 -10.38
N GLY A 254 -2.19 -12.93 -9.62
CA GLY A 254 -0.81 -12.79 -10.06
C GLY A 254 0.12 -12.91 -8.87
N LEU A 255 1.39 -13.21 -9.10
CA LEU A 255 2.38 -13.38 -8.04
C LEU A 255 2.47 -12.16 -7.14
N GLY A 256 2.41 -12.39 -5.83
CA GLY A 256 2.54 -11.37 -4.83
C GLY A 256 1.26 -10.55 -4.62
N ALA A 257 0.08 -11.18 -4.60
CA ALA A 257 -1.19 -10.51 -4.27
C ALA A 257 -1.10 -9.84 -2.89
N HIS A 258 -1.17 -8.49 -2.85
CA HIS A 258 -0.75 -7.76 -1.66
C HIS A 258 -1.80 -6.82 -1.09
N ALA A 259 -2.15 -5.75 -1.77
CA ALA A 259 -3.05 -4.73 -1.24
C ALA A 259 -4.36 -4.66 -2.02
N PHE A 260 -5.44 -4.37 -1.30
CA PHE A 260 -6.76 -4.16 -1.88
C PHE A 260 -7.16 -2.69 -1.90
N ARG A 261 -7.94 -2.30 -2.92
CA ARG A 261 -8.60 -1.01 -2.98
C ARG A 261 -9.96 -1.14 -3.67
N ALA A 262 -11.04 -0.87 -2.93
CA ALA A 262 -12.38 -0.84 -3.51
C ALA A 262 -12.46 0.18 -4.67
N ALA A 263 -13.16 -0.16 -5.73
CA ALA A 263 -13.29 0.71 -6.91
C ALA A 263 -14.25 1.90 -6.68
N GLY A 264 -15.03 1.88 -5.59
CA GLY A 264 -16.01 2.91 -5.27
C GLY A 264 -17.45 2.58 -5.67
N ASP A 265 -17.65 1.48 -6.38
CA ASP A 265 -18.95 1.03 -6.89
C ASP A 265 -19.61 -0.08 -6.03
N LYS A 266 -19.05 -0.38 -4.85
CA LYS A 266 -19.48 -1.44 -3.91
C LYS A 266 -19.46 -2.86 -4.49
N ARG A 267 -18.88 -3.03 -5.68
CA ARG A 267 -18.86 -4.31 -6.39
C ARG A 267 -17.46 -4.76 -6.74
N HIS A 268 -16.60 -3.83 -7.19
CA HIS A 268 -15.29 -4.21 -7.66
C HIS A 268 -14.19 -3.79 -6.67
N VAL A 269 -13.12 -4.58 -6.67
CA VAL A 269 -11.91 -4.32 -5.92
C VAL A 269 -10.68 -4.51 -6.79
N PHE A 270 -9.70 -3.63 -6.64
CA PHE A 270 -8.37 -3.79 -7.22
C PHE A 270 -7.46 -4.55 -6.27
N VAL A 271 -6.61 -5.41 -6.83
CA VAL A 271 -5.57 -6.16 -6.11
C VAL A 271 -4.23 -5.87 -6.76
N SER A 272 -3.27 -5.41 -5.99
CA SER A 272 -1.89 -5.28 -6.47
C SER A 272 -1.17 -6.63 -6.41
N ASN A 273 -0.58 -7.05 -7.53
CA ASN A 273 0.25 -8.25 -7.63
C ASN A 273 1.70 -7.78 -7.71
N ARG A 274 2.33 -7.60 -6.54
CA ARG A 274 3.61 -6.90 -6.39
C ARG A 274 4.73 -7.51 -7.22
N VAL A 275 4.85 -8.83 -7.22
CA VAL A 275 5.91 -9.57 -7.93
C VAL A 275 5.61 -9.67 -9.43
N ALA A 276 4.35 -9.89 -9.78
CA ALA A 276 3.90 -9.96 -11.18
C ALA A 276 3.89 -8.59 -11.88
N ASN A 277 4.02 -7.48 -11.15
CA ASN A 277 3.93 -6.11 -11.70
C ASN A 277 2.59 -5.85 -12.41
N THR A 278 1.49 -6.35 -11.85
CA THR A 278 0.15 -6.16 -12.41
C THR A 278 -0.84 -5.72 -11.32
N ILE A 279 -1.96 -5.15 -11.78
CA ILE A 279 -3.16 -4.95 -10.96
C ILE A 279 -4.26 -5.81 -11.54
N SER A 280 -4.92 -6.60 -10.69
CA SER A 280 -6.13 -7.35 -11.04
C SER A 280 -7.37 -6.61 -10.52
N LYS A 281 -8.42 -6.52 -11.32
CA LYS A 281 -9.75 -6.06 -10.91
C LYS A 281 -10.63 -7.28 -10.70
N LEU A 282 -11.18 -7.43 -9.50
CA LEU A 282 -12.08 -8.51 -9.12
C LEU A 282 -13.51 -7.99 -8.99
N ASP A 283 -14.47 -8.81 -9.37
CA ASP A 283 -15.88 -8.64 -9.04
C ASP A 283 -16.17 -9.41 -7.74
N MET A 284 -16.55 -8.70 -6.69
CA MET A 284 -16.82 -9.28 -5.36
C MET A 284 -18.16 -10.03 -5.28
N GLN A 285 -19.05 -9.91 -6.29
CA GLN A 285 -20.29 -10.68 -6.35
C GLN A 285 -20.07 -12.04 -7.01
N THR A 286 -19.35 -12.08 -8.15
CA THR A 286 -19.05 -13.32 -8.85
C THR A 286 -17.80 -14.01 -8.33
N LEU A 287 -16.98 -13.30 -7.56
CA LEU A 287 -15.68 -13.75 -7.06
C LEU A 287 -14.73 -14.17 -8.19
N GLU A 288 -14.63 -13.33 -9.23
CA GLU A 288 -13.82 -13.57 -10.40
C GLU A 288 -12.99 -12.37 -10.80
N VAL A 289 -11.85 -12.62 -11.45
CA VAL A 289 -11.04 -11.57 -12.07
C VAL A 289 -11.73 -11.11 -13.36
N VAL A 290 -12.12 -9.84 -13.42
CA VAL A 290 -12.74 -9.27 -14.62
C VAL A 290 -11.74 -8.61 -15.55
N SER A 291 -10.59 -8.21 -15.05
CA SER A 291 -9.49 -7.68 -15.87
C SER A 291 -8.18 -7.64 -15.10
N SER A 292 -7.06 -7.59 -15.83
CA SER A 292 -5.73 -7.36 -15.30
C SER A 292 -4.94 -6.47 -16.24
N PHE A 293 -4.04 -5.62 -15.70
CA PHE A 293 -3.18 -4.73 -16.48
C PHE A 293 -1.84 -4.51 -15.79
N ALA A 294 -0.83 -4.15 -16.59
CA ALA A 294 0.53 -3.99 -16.11
C ALA A 294 0.74 -2.65 -15.38
N VAL A 295 1.38 -2.71 -14.20
CA VAL A 295 1.91 -1.58 -13.45
C VAL A 295 3.29 -1.96 -12.93
N PRO A 296 4.36 -1.67 -13.68
CA PRO A 296 5.71 -2.10 -13.32
C PRO A 296 6.29 -1.33 -12.13
N GLY A 297 7.25 -1.95 -11.45
CA GLY A 297 8.01 -1.37 -10.36
C GLY A 297 7.53 -1.77 -8.96
N GLY A 298 6.88 -2.93 -8.84
CA GLY A 298 6.37 -3.47 -7.58
C GLY A 298 5.17 -2.67 -7.08
N PRO A 299 3.99 -2.79 -7.74
CA PRO A 299 2.77 -2.11 -7.30
C PRO A 299 2.41 -2.54 -5.88
N ASP A 300 2.11 -1.55 -5.04
CA ASP A 300 1.86 -1.77 -3.62
C ASP A 300 0.49 -1.22 -3.22
N CYS A 301 0.41 -0.20 -2.38
CA CYS A 301 -0.87 0.41 -2.02
C CYS A 301 -1.46 1.24 -3.16
N MET A 302 -2.78 1.39 -3.11
CA MET A 302 -3.55 2.05 -4.16
C MET A 302 -4.59 3.00 -3.58
N ASP A 303 -4.94 4.03 -4.37
CA ASP A 303 -6.13 4.83 -4.16
C ASP A 303 -6.84 5.11 -5.50
N VAL A 304 -8.13 5.39 -5.47
CA VAL A 304 -8.95 5.64 -6.66
C VAL A 304 -9.50 7.06 -6.57
N SER A 305 -9.40 7.83 -7.65
CA SER A 305 -9.99 9.17 -7.72
C SER A 305 -11.50 9.14 -7.51
N LYS A 306 -12.06 10.23 -6.98
CA LYS A 306 -13.49 10.34 -6.62
C LYS A 306 -14.43 10.03 -7.79
N ASP A 307 -14.03 10.39 -9.00
CA ASP A 307 -14.79 10.12 -10.23
C ASP A 307 -14.58 8.70 -10.78
N GLY A 308 -13.77 7.87 -10.12
CA GLY A 308 -13.49 6.50 -10.51
C GLY A 308 -12.62 6.34 -11.77
N LYS A 309 -12.00 7.41 -12.27
CA LYS A 309 -11.26 7.39 -13.54
C LYS A 309 -9.77 7.11 -13.42
N LEU A 310 -9.17 7.48 -12.30
CA LEU A 310 -7.73 7.33 -12.07
C LEU A 310 -7.46 6.36 -10.91
N LEU A 311 -6.46 5.51 -11.10
CA LEU A 311 -5.87 4.69 -10.04
C LEU A 311 -4.49 5.22 -9.71
N PHE A 312 -4.28 5.57 -8.46
CA PHE A 312 -2.98 5.95 -7.90
C PHE A 312 -2.34 4.70 -7.31
N VAL A 313 -1.13 4.36 -7.75
CA VAL A 313 -0.41 3.15 -7.32
C VAL A 313 0.98 3.53 -6.87
N THR A 314 1.35 3.16 -5.66
CA THR A 314 2.74 3.25 -5.23
C THR A 314 3.55 2.14 -5.87
N ALA A 315 4.56 2.49 -6.63
CA ALA A 315 5.51 1.55 -7.24
C ALA A 315 6.75 1.45 -6.36
N ARG A 316 6.71 0.50 -5.41
CA ARG A 316 7.63 0.42 -4.26
C ARG A 316 9.09 0.34 -4.66
N TRP A 317 9.41 -0.50 -5.65
CA TRP A 317 10.78 -0.71 -6.10
C TRP A 317 11.26 0.38 -7.05
N ALA A 318 10.33 1.01 -7.78
CA ALA A 318 10.63 2.08 -8.73
C ALA A 318 10.71 3.47 -8.08
N LYS A 319 10.34 3.62 -6.79
CA LYS A 319 10.29 4.91 -6.06
C LYS A 319 9.40 5.92 -6.78
N LYS A 320 8.20 5.48 -7.18
CA LYS A 320 7.26 6.30 -7.94
C LYS A 320 5.84 6.19 -7.40
N LEU A 321 5.09 7.28 -7.58
CA LEU A 321 3.65 7.23 -7.70
C LEU A 321 3.32 7.05 -9.18
N THR A 322 2.62 5.97 -9.53
CA THR A 322 2.12 5.68 -10.87
C THR A 322 0.65 5.99 -10.94
N VAL A 323 0.22 6.75 -11.93
CA VAL A 323 -1.18 7.09 -12.18
C VAL A 323 -1.63 6.34 -13.43
N VAL A 324 -2.70 5.56 -13.27
CA VAL A 324 -3.28 4.76 -14.35
C VAL A 324 -4.67 5.30 -14.68
N ASP A 325 -4.93 5.52 -15.96
CA ASP A 325 -6.27 5.77 -16.47
C ASP A 325 -7.05 4.44 -16.51
N LEU A 326 -8.16 4.36 -15.78
CA LEU A 326 -8.90 3.12 -15.58
C LEU A 326 -9.76 2.72 -16.79
N GLU A 327 -10.11 3.65 -17.68
CA GLU A 327 -10.83 3.36 -18.92
C GLU A 327 -9.90 2.68 -19.92
N THR A 328 -8.74 3.28 -20.17
CA THR A 328 -7.76 2.78 -21.13
C THR A 328 -6.80 1.75 -20.54
N ARG A 329 -6.72 1.66 -19.21
CA ARG A 329 -5.76 0.84 -18.44
C ARG A 329 -4.29 1.15 -18.74
N LYS A 330 -4.02 2.41 -19.14
CA LYS A 330 -2.67 2.88 -19.46
C LYS A 330 -2.12 3.78 -18.37
N ILE A 331 -0.82 3.71 -18.16
CA ILE A 331 -0.09 4.63 -17.30
C ILE A 331 -0.11 6.00 -17.97
N VAL A 332 -0.67 7.01 -17.29
CA VAL A 332 -0.74 8.38 -17.78
C VAL A 332 0.27 9.30 -17.11
N ARG A 333 0.74 8.96 -15.90
CA ARG A 333 1.78 9.72 -15.18
C ARG A 333 2.64 8.79 -14.33
N GLN A 334 3.88 9.19 -14.13
CA GLN A 334 4.78 8.63 -13.13
C GLN A 334 5.54 9.76 -12.44
N ILE A 335 5.38 9.89 -11.15
CA ILE A 335 5.96 10.94 -10.32
C ILE A 335 7.02 10.31 -9.41
N ASN A 336 8.25 10.85 -9.40
CA ASN A 336 9.28 10.40 -8.48
C ASN A 336 8.93 10.82 -7.05
N VAL A 337 9.05 9.89 -6.12
CA VAL A 337 8.84 10.09 -4.68
C VAL A 337 10.04 9.55 -3.89
N GLY A 338 9.93 9.46 -2.58
CA GLY A 338 11.01 8.90 -1.76
C GLY A 338 11.15 7.37 -1.89
N ARG A 339 12.07 6.81 -1.09
CA ARG A 339 12.40 5.38 -1.11
C ARG A 339 11.33 4.53 -0.44
N SER A 340 11.06 3.36 -1.06
CA SER A 340 10.06 2.40 -0.61
C SER A 340 8.69 3.06 -0.38
N PRO A 341 8.09 3.71 -1.42
CA PRO A 341 6.76 4.28 -1.28
C PRO A 341 5.77 3.16 -0.97
N HIS A 342 4.90 3.39 0.04
CA HIS A 342 3.93 2.42 0.50
C HIS A 342 2.51 2.98 0.44
N GLY A 343 2.00 3.55 1.52
CA GLY A 343 0.65 4.10 1.53
C GLY A 343 0.45 5.29 0.59
N VAL A 344 -0.70 5.35 -0.06
CA VAL A 344 -1.17 6.49 -0.86
C VAL A 344 -2.59 6.86 -0.47
N TRP A 345 -2.88 8.17 -0.41
CA TRP A 345 -4.20 8.68 -0.08
C TRP A 345 -4.43 10.09 -0.61
N THR A 346 -5.68 10.40 -0.98
CA THR A 346 -6.16 11.75 -1.27
C THR A 346 -7.53 11.96 -0.65
N LEU A 347 -7.90 13.22 -0.31
CA LEU A 347 -9.26 13.54 0.12
C LEU A 347 -10.28 13.34 -1.02
N ASP A 348 -9.83 13.52 -2.27
CA ASP A 348 -10.65 13.32 -3.47
C ASP A 348 -10.65 11.85 -3.93
N HIS A 349 -10.94 10.93 -3.01
CA HIS A 349 -10.99 9.49 -3.30
C HIS A 349 -12.41 8.97 -3.53
N ALA A 350 -12.52 7.85 -4.26
CA ALA A 350 -13.76 7.08 -4.37
C ALA A 350 -14.10 6.39 -3.03
N ALA A 351 -15.35 6.06 -2.81
CA ALA A 351 -15.80 5.34 -1.61
C ALA A 351 -15.00 4.04 -1.38
N ARG A 352 -14.84 3.66 -0.13
CA ARG A 352 -14.09 2.47 0.30
C ARG A 352 -15.00 1.38 0.81
#